data_bdbd3528bb633f78c1be6c4c9875d30b
#
_entry.id   bdbd3528bb633f78c1be6c4c9875d30b
#
_cell.length_a   1.000
_cell.length_b   1.000
_cell.length_c   1.000
_cell.angle_alpha   90.00
_cell.angle_beta   90.00
_cell.angle_gamma   90.00
#
_symmetry.space_group_name_H-M   'P 1'
#
loop_
_entity.id
_entity.type
_entity.pdbx_description
1 polymer ?
#
loop_
_entity_poly.entity_id
_entity_poly.type
_entity_poly.pdbx_seq_one_letter_code
_entity_poly.pdbx_strand_id
1 'polypeptide(L)'
;MKRSIFAPNLIKNAHFYKIEMKKVVYFLLALVVVGLGACDNGPKFKVQGEVTGAADKMLYFEASGLEGIVVLDSVELGSDGCFGFVGARPESPDFYRLRLDGKVVNFSVDSTETVTLKAEADKFDTDYVIEGSASNQKIKELVLLHGELQKKVDKLSQNRGIPAGIAQQTLSNLINEYKNKVRKEYIFSAPNTTYAYFALFQTLNGYMIFDPMANKDDIKCFAAVATSLNNTYPHADR
;
A
#
# COMPACT_ATOMS: atom_id res chain seq x y z
N MET A 1 0.36 18.08 90.08
CA MET A 1 -0.78 18.02 89.20
C MET A 1 -0.48 18.88 87.97
N LYS A 2 0.13 18.31 86.87
CA LYS A 2 0.38 19.01 85.62
C LYS A 2 -0.14 18.16 84.48
N ARG A 3 -1.22 18.61 83.85
CA ARG A 3 -1.80 17.99 82.68
C ARG A 3 -0.97 18.33 81.45
N SER A 4 -0.56 17.30 80.73
CA SER A 4 0.05 17.39 79.42
C SER A 4 -1.02 17.63 78.38
N ILE A 5 -0.95 18.74 77.66
CA ILE A 5 -1.74 19.05 76.46
C ILE A 5 -0.72 19.12 75.32
N PHE A 6 -0.55 18.07 74.57
CA PHE A 6 0.02 18.14 73.22
C PHE A 6 -0.26 16.82 72.46
N ALA A 7 -1.16 16.83 71.53
CA ALA A 7 -1.07 16.38 70.15
C ALA A 7 -2.42 15.95 69.56
N PRO A 8 -3.12 16.80 68.83
CA PRO A 8 -3.89 16.30 67.70
C PRO A 8 -3.55 16.96 66.36
N ASN A 9 -2.66 17.94 66.26
CA ASN A 9 -2.49 18.70 65.03
C ASN A 9 -1.48 18.13 64.02
N LEU A 10 -0.57 17.23 64.42
CA LEU A 10 0.43 16.66 63.50
C LEU A 10 -0.15 15.62 62.50
N ILE A 11 -1.20 14.91 62.92
CA ILE A 11 -1.77 13.85 62.06
C ILE A 11 -2.64 14.43 60.93
N LYS A 12 -3.31 15.55 61.19
CA LYS A 12 -4.15 16.21 60.15
C LYS A 12 -3.28 16.84 59.05
N ASN A 13 -2.12 17.41 59.38
CA ASN A 13 -1.23 18.01 58.38
C ASN A 13 -0.56 16.95 57.51
N ALA A 14 -0.21 15.77 58.02
CA ALA A 14 0.41 14.71 57.21
C ALA A 14 -0.59 14.10 56.21
N HIS A 15 -1.88 14.05 56.57
CA HIS A 15 -2.93 13.52 55.64
C HIS A 15 -3.25 14.53 54.51
N PHE A 16 -3.25 15.82 54.84
CA PHE A 16 -3.48 16.91 53.91
C PHE A 16 -2.32 16.99 52.85
N TYR A 17 -1.08 16.91 53.29
CA TYR A 17 0.11 16.88 52.39
C TYR A 17 0.10 15.66 51.47
N LYS A 18 -0.35 14.50 51.96
CA LYS A 18 -0.41 13.27 51.17
C LYS A 18 -1.48 13.30 50.06
N ILE A 19 -2.58 14.02 50.30
CA ILE A 19 -3.67 14.21 49.33
C ILE A 19 -3.25 15.22 48.24
N GLU A 20 -2.57 16.31 48.62
CA GLU A 20 -2.10 17.32 47.70
C GLU A 20 -0.97 16.77 46.78
N MET A 21 0.00 16.02 47.34
CA MET A 21 1.02 15.35 46.55
C MET A 21 0.46 14.37 45.52
N LYS A 22 -0.59 13.60 45.88
CA LYS A 22 -1.24 12.70 44.90
C LYS A 22 -1.88 13.48 43.75
N LYS A 23 -2.57 14.60 44.03
CA LYS A 23 -3.15 15.46 43.00
C LYS A 23 -2.10 16.07 42.08
N VAL A 24 -0.96 16.51 42.61
CA VAL A 24 0.18 17.04 41.85
C VAL A 24 0.79 15.94 40.97
N VAL A 25 0.95 14.72 41.49
CA VAL A 25 1.49 13.59 40.71
C VAL A 25 0.52 13.20 39.59
N TYR A 26 -0.80 13.16 39.82
CA TYR A 26 -1.77 12.90 38.77
C TYR A 26 -1.85 14.03 37.73
N PHE A 27 -1.67 15.29 38.16
CA PHE A 27 -1.62 16.44 37.25
C PHE A 27 -0.35 16.41 36.37
N LEU A 28 0.82 16.05 36.96
CA LEU A 28 2.07 15.85 36.22
C LEU A 28 2.01 14.63 35.30
N LEU A 29 1.37 13.52 35.70
CA LEU A 29 1.14 12.37 34.81
C LEU A 29 0.20 12.71 33.65
N ALA A 30 -0.86 13.49 33.89
CA ALA A 30 -1.75 13.97 32.86
C ALA A 30 -1.06 14.91 31.86
N LEU A 31 -0.12 15.73 32.31
CA LEU A 31 0.66 16.63 31.44
C LEU A 31 1.65 15.85 30.55
N VAL A 32 2.20 14.74 31.02
CA VAL A 32 3.10 13.88 30.24
C VAL A 32 2.37 13.13 29.13
N VAL A 33 1.09 12.77 29.32
CA VAL A 33 0.28 12.09 28.28
C VAL A 33 -0.11 13.05 27.17
N VAL A 34 -0.24 14.36 27.43
CA VAL A 34 -0.54 15.38 26.39
C VAL A 34 0.68 15.72 25.53
N GLY A 35 1.90 15.42 26.00
CA GLY A 35 3.15 15.74 25.30
C GLY A 35 3.63 14.71 24.27
N LEU A 36 2.97 13.53 24.15
CA LEU A 36 3.35 12.49 23.20
C LEU A 36 2.54 12.50 21.88
N GLY A 37 1.60 13.41 21.74
CA GLY A 37 0.97 13.73 20.48
C GLY A 37 1.82 14.75 19.71
N ALA A 38 3.00 14.39 19.24
CA ALA A 38 3.60 15.08 18.11
C ALA A 38 2.66 14.78 16.93
N CYS A 39 1.59 15.58 16.79
CA CYS A 39 0.81 15.63 15.59
C CYS A 39 1.77 16.07 14.49
N ASP A 40 2.23 15.13 13.70
CA ASP A 40 2.77 15.41 12.40
C ASP A 40 1.67 16.13 11.60
N ASN A 41 1.72 17.46 11.60
CA ASN A 41 0.76 18.35 10.95
C ASN A 41 1.00 18.44 9.43
N GLY A 42 1.87 17.59 8.87
CA GLY A 42 2.12 17.52 7.45
C GLY A 42 0.89 17.07 6.66
N PRO A 43 0.85 17.38 5.36
CA PRO A 43 -0.22 16.90 4.48
C PRO A 43 -0.21 15.36 4.44
N LYS A 44 -1.41 14.76 4.47
CA LYS A 44 -1.60 13.32 4.57
C LYS A 44 -2.55 12.81 3.50
N PHE A 45 -2.34 11.58 3.06
CA PHE A 45 -3.31 10.82 2.28
C PHE A 45 -4.05 9.81 3.16
N LYS A 46 -5.14 9.27 2.65
CA LYS A 46 -5.95 8.25 3.33
C LYS A 46 -6.15 7.04 2.45
N VAL A 47 -6.18 5.87 3.07
CA VAL A 47 -6.58 4.61 2.44
C VAL A 47 -7.66 4.01 3.31
N GLN A 48 -8.87 3.85 2.78
CA GLN A 48 -10.02 3.40 3.57
C GLN A 48 -10.90 2.48 2.74
N GLY A 49 -11.79 1.76 3.40
CA GLY A 49 -12.73 0.92 2.69
C GLY A 49 -13.35 -0.16 3.53
N GLU A 50 -13.82 -1.19 2.83
CA GLU A 50 -14.52 -2.32 3.40
C GLU A 50 -14.10 -3.62 2.69
N VAL A 51 -13.80 -4.66 3.48
CA VAL A 51 -13.56 -6.01 2.98
C VAL A 51 -14.57 -6.95 3.63
N THR A 52 -15.60 -7.32 2.89
CA THR A 52 -16.62 -8.24 3.38
C THR A 52 -16.08 -9.67 3.51
N GLY A 53 -16.56 -10.41 4.52
CA GLY A 53 -16.09 -11.78 4.78
C GLY A 53 -14.66 -11.88 5.31
N ALA A 54 -14.14 -10.79 5.88
CA ALA A 54 -12.78 -10.71 6.40
C ALA A 54 -12.70 -10.54 7.93
N ALA A 55 -13.78 -10.84 8.67
CA ALA A 55 -13.77 -10.76 10.13
C ALA A 55 -12.60 -11.55 10.74
N ASP A 56 -11.95 -10.99 11.76
CA ASP A 56 -10.80 -11.53 12.49
C ASP A 56 -9.53 -11.76 11.62
N LYS A 57 -9.49 -11.21 10.39
CA LYS A 57 -8.32 -11.27 9.51
C LYS A 57 -7.49 -9.99 9.62
N MET A 58 -6.17 -10.15 9.52
CA MET A 58 -5.23 -9.03 9.53
C MET A 58 -5.06 -8.44 8.14
N LEU A 59 -5.42 -7.17 7.98
CA LEU A 59 -5.14 -6.38 6.79
C LEU A 59 -3.88 -5.55 7.02
N TYR A 60 -2.91 -5.69 6.11
CA TYR A 60 -1.65 -4.95 6.15
C TYR A 60 -1.65 -3.84 5.11
N PHE A 61 -1.20 -2.66 5.51
CA PHE A 61 -0.89 -1.55 4.63
C PHE A 61 0.63 -1.45 4.48
N GLU A 62 1.11 -1.52 3.23
CA GLU A 62 2.53 -1.68 2.92
C GLU A 62 2.96 -0.67 1.85
N ALA A 63 4.18 -0.13 1.97
CA ALA A 63 4.86 0.60 0.91
C ALA A 63 5.66 -0.37 0.04
N SER A 64 5.68 -0.12 -1.28
CA SER A 64 6.45 -0.87 -2.26
C SER A 64 7.62 -0.01 -2.77
N GLY A 65 8.74 0.00 -2.03
CA GLY A 65 9.93 0.79 -2.32
C GLY A 65 10.97 0.07 -3.18
N LEU A 66 12.03 0.77 -3.54
CA LEU A 66 13.19 0.21 -4.26
C LEU A 66 13.91 -0.87 -3.44
N GLU A 67 13.95 -0.72 -2.12
CA GLU A 67 14.58 -1.66 -1.19
C GLU A 67 13.66 -2.84 -0.82
N GLY A 68 12.43 -2.86 -1.35
CA GLY A 68 11.46 -3.91 -1.10
C GLY A 68 10.17 -3.42 -0.46
N ILE A 69 9.48 -4.34 0.18
CA ILE A 69 8.18 -4.09 0.79
C ILE A 69 8.36 -3.80 2.29
N VAL A 70 7.77 -2.69 2.74
CA VAL A 70 7.77 -2.27 4.14
C VAL A 70 6.34 -2.19 4.66
N VAL A 71 6.05 -2.87 5.78
CA VAL A 71 4.75 -2.73 6.46
C VAL A 71 4.71 -1.38 7.16
N LEU A 72 3.76 -0.55 6.79
CA LEU A 72 3.52 0.77 7.38
C LEU A 72 2.55 0.70 8.55
N ASP A 73 1.49 -0.10 8.41
CA ASP A 73 0.44 -0.25 9.41
C ASP A 73 -0.31 -1.57 9.19
N SER A 74 -1.14 -1.96 10.18
CA SER A 74 -2.02 -3.12 10.06
C SER A 74 -3.23 -2.97 10.97
N VAL A 75 -4.34 -3.62 10.59
CA VAL A 75 -5.58 -3.64 11.37
C VAL A 75 -6.20 -5.04 11.31
N GLU A 76 -6.69 -5.51 12.44
CA GLU A 76 -7.56 -6.68 12.50
C GLU A 76 -8.99 -6.24 12.14
N LEU A 77 -9.55 -6.83 11.10
CA LEU A 77 -10.86 -6.43 10.57
C LEU A 77 -11.99 -6.94 11.46
N GLY A 78 -12.90 -6.04 11.81
CA GLY A 78 -14.13 -6.38 12.52
C GLY A 78 -15.17 -7.08 11.63
N SER A 79 -16.33 -7.37 12.20
CA SER A 79 -17.45 -8.01 11.48
C SER A 79 -18.03 -7.15 10.35
N ASP A 80 -17.81 -5.84 10.39
CA ASP A 80 -18.20 -4.89 9.34
C ASP A 80 -17.15 -4.79 8.21
N GLY A 81 -15.95 -5.36 8.40
CA GLY A 81 -14.86 -5.33 7.44
C GLY A 81 -14.27 -3.95 7.16
N CYS A 82 -14.66 -2.92 7.92
CA CYS A 82 -14.21 -1.55 7.70
C CYS A 82 -12.76 -1.34 8.13
N PHE A 83 -12.02 -0.54 7.36
CA PHE A 83 -10.64 -0.17 7.69
C PHE A 83 -10.32 1.27 7.29
N GLY A 84 -9.25 1.82 7.89
CA GLY A 84 -8.72 3.13 7.54
C GLY A 84 -7.26 3.28 7.97
N PHE A 85 -6.42 3.70 7.01
CA PHE A 85 -5.02 4.03 7.22
C PHE A 85 -4.75 5.47 6.81
N VAL A 86 -3.73 6.06 7.40
CA VAL A 86 -3.29 7.42 7.10
C VAL A 86 -1.78 7.39 6.85
N GLY A 87 -1.35 7.90 5.71
CA GLY A 87 0.07 8.03 5.36
C GLY A 87 0.48 9.49 5.21
N ALA A 88 1.77 9.80 5.42
CA ALA A 88 2.33 11.07 5.05
C ALA A 88 2.29 11.23 3.53
N ARG A 89 2.00 12.46 3.05
CA ARG A 89 2.04 12.78 1.63
C ARG A 89 3.42 12.40 1.05
N PRO A 90 3.50 11.60 -0.03
CA PRO A 90 4.76 11.35 -0.70
C PRO A 90 5.27 12.61 -1.41
N GLU A 91 6.58 12.78 -1.53
CA GLU A 91 7.20 13.90 -2.27
C GLU A 91 6.98 13.80 -3.78
N SER A 92 6.92 12.58 -4.28
CA SER A 92 6.55 12.22 -5.65
C SER A 92 5.59 11.04 -5.63
N PRO A 93 4.87 10.74 -6.73
CA PRO A 93 3.99 9.58 -6.79
C PRO A 93 4.68 8.30 -6.35
N ASP A 94 4.08 7.58 -5.41
CA ASP A 94 4.66 6.38 -4.81
C ASP A 94 3.69 5.20 -4.79
N PHE A 95 4.22 3.98 -4.61
CA PHE A 95 3.46 2.73 -4.68
C PHE A 95 3.21 2.14 -3.31
N TYR A 96 1.98 1.71 -3.13
CA TYR A 96 1.49 1.07 -1.92
C TYR A 96 0.71 -0.19 -2.27
N ARG A 97 0.47 -1.02 -1.27
CA ARG A 97 -0.40 -2.18 -1.41
C ARG A 97 -1.14 -2.50 -0.12
N LEU A 98 -2.29 -3.09 -0.28
CA LEU A 98 -3.01 -3.76 0.80
C LEU A 98 -2.83 -5.26 0.64
N ARG A 99 -2.52 -5.96 1.74
CA ARG A 99 -2.35 -7.42 1.76
C ARG A 99 -3.27 -8.07 2.78
N LEU A 100 -4.03 -9.06 2.32
CA LEU A 100 -4.94 -9.89 3.11
C LEU A 100 -4.73 -11.35 2.75
N ASP A 101 -4.36 -12.21 3.70
CA ASP A 101 -4.16 -13.67 3.49
C ASP A 101 -3.28 -14.00 2.26
N GLY A 102 -2.22 -13.23 2.04
CA GLY A 102 -1.33 -13.39 0.89
C GLY A 102 -1.81 -12.81 -0.44
N LYS A 103 -3.08 -12.40 -0.54
CA LYS A 103 -3.61 -11.66 -1.69
C LYS A 103 -3.25 -10.19 -1.59
N VAL A 104 -3.03 -9.53 -2.74
CA VAL A 104 -2.47 -8.17 -2.78
C VAL A 104 -3.25 -7.29 -3.75
N VAL A 105 -3.63 -6.10 -3.28
CA VAL A 105 -4.12 -5.01 -4.13
C VAL A 105 -3.06 -3.92 -4.18
N ASN A 106 -2.49 -3.68 -5.37
CA ASN A 106 -1.52 -2.62 -5.61
C ASN A 106 -2.23 -1.33 -6.01
N PHE A 107 -1.71 -0.19 -5.55
CA PHE A 107 -2.17 1.14 -5.91
C PHE A 107 -1.05 2.16 -5.79
N SER A 108 -1.27 3.36 -6.35
CA SER A 108 -0.36 4.49 -6.20
C SER A 108 -1.05 5.64 -5.48
N VAL A 109 -0.23 6.49 -4.86
CA VAL A 109 -0.65 7.75 -4.26
C VAL A 109 0.22 8.86 -4.81
N ASP A 110 -0.41 9.91 -5.34
CA ASP A 110 0.30 11.03 -5.96
C ASP A 110 0.46 12.22 -5.00
N SER A 111 -0.47 12.37 -4.04
CA SER A 111 -0.49 13.53 -3.14
C SER A 111 -1.28 13.24 -1.85
N THR A 112 -2.40 13.94 -1.66
CA THR A 112 -3.24 13.89 -0.43
C THR A 112 -4.61 13.30 -0.69
N GLU A 113 -4.75 12.53 -1.76
CA GLU A 113 -5.99 11.88 -2.12
C GLU A 113 -6.46 10.87 -1.06
N THR A 114 -7.73 10.53 -1.15
CA THR A 114 -8.31 9.40 -0.43
C THR A 114 -8.53 8.25 -1.38
N VAL A 115 -7.80 7.17 -1.19
CA VAL A 115 -8.00 5.91 -1.91
C VAL A 115 -9.05 5.10 -1.17
N THR A 116 -10.13 4.71 -1.86
CA THR A 116 -11.19 3.88 -1.30
C THR A 116 -11.21 2.51 -1.96
N LEU A 117 -11.17 1.43 -1.17
CA LEU A 117 -11.22 0.05 -1.64
C LEU A 117 -12.49 -0.65 -1.10
N LYS A 118 -13.17 -1.38 -1.98
CA LYS A 118 -14.23 -2.34 -1.60
C LYS A 118 -13.94 -3.69 -2.24
N ALA A 119 -13.95 -4.75 -1.44
CA ALA A 119 -13.67 -6.10 -1.90
C ALA A 119 -14.37 -7.17 -1.07
N GLU A 120 -14.47 -8.39 -1.59
CA GLU A 120 -14.75 -9.60 -0.82
C GLU A 120 -13.42 -10.30 -0.50
N ALA A 121 -13.26 -10.85 0.71
CA ALA A 121 -12.01 -11.49 1.13
C ALA A 121 -11.54 -12.61 0.19
N ASP A 122 -12.47 -13.41 -0.33
CA ASP A 122 -12.13 -14.53 -1.21
C ASP A 122 -11.65 -14.08 -2.60
N LYS A 123 -12.04 -12.87 -3.03
CA LYS A 123 -11.69 -12.29 -4.33
C LYS A 123 -10.88 -10.99 -4.19
N PHE A 124 -10.21 -10.80 -3.07
CA PHE A 124 -9.57 -9.55 -2.66
C PHE A 124 -8.67 -8.94 -3.75
N ASP A 125 -7.94 -9.74 -4.49
CA ASP A 125 -6.99 -9.34 -5.52
C ASP A 125 -7.53 -9.45 -6.96
N THR A 126 -8.73 -10.00 -7.16
CA THR A 126 -9.29 -10.28 -8.49
C THR A 126 -10.59 -9.55 -8.79
N ASP A 127 -11.40 -9.26 -7.76
CA ASP A 127 -12.69 -8.60 -7.92
C ASP A 127 -12.88 -7.57 -6.80
N TYR A 128 -12.35 -6.37 -7.02
CA TYR A 128 -12.41 -5.25 -6.08
C TYR A 128 -12.77 -3.95 -6.81
N VAL A 129 -13.30 -2.99 -6.09
CA VAL A 129 -13.49 -1.62 -6.58
C VAL A 129 -12.46 -0.72 -5.91
N ILE A 130 -11.74 0.07 -6.70
CA ILE A 130 -10.80 1.06 -6.20
C ILE A 130 -11.12 2.42 -6.79
N GLU A 131 -11.21 3.45 -5.93
CA GLU A 131 -11.57 4.82 -6.29
C GLU A 131 -10.57 5.80 -5.68
N GLY A 132 -10.63 7.06 -6.09
CA GLY A 132 -9.79 8.15 -5.58
C GLY A 132 -8.68 8.59 -6.54
N SER A 133 -8.35 7.78 -7.56
CA SER A 133 -7.35 8.13 -8.57
C SER A 133 -7.61 7.39 -9.88
N ALA A 134 -7.51 8.09 -11.01
CA ALA A 134 -7.58 7.48 -12.34
C ALA A 134 -6.41 6.51 -12.58
N SER A 135 -5.23 6.78 -12.01
CA SER A 135 -4.08 5.88 -12.07
C SER A 135 -4.37 4.54 -11.42
N ASN A 136 -5.09 4.51 -10.30
CA ASN A 136 -5.43 3.27 -9.59
C ASN A 136 -6.40 2.38 -10.36
N GLN A 137 -7.33 2.98 -11.12
CA GLN A 137 -8.18 2.22 -12.04
C GLN A 137 -7.36 1.58 -13.15
N LYS A 138 -6.37 2.29 -13.70
CA LYS A 138 -5.46 1.77 -14.73
C LYS A 138 -4.51 0.69 -14.19
N ILE A 139 -4.02 0.82 -12.96
CA ILE A 139 -3.25 -0.23 -12.28
C ILE A 139 -4.10 -1.50 -12.12
N LYS A 140 -5.36 -1.37 -11.67
CA LYS A 140 -6.29 -2.49 -11.58
C LYS A 140 -6.49 -3.17 -12.95
N GLU A 141 -6.76 -2.40 -14.01
CA GLU A 141 -6.91 -2.94 -15.37
C GLU A 141 -5.66 -3.75 -15.78
N LEU A 142 -4.45 -3.25 -15.51
CA LEU A 142 -3.18 -3.95 -15.79
C LEU A 142 -3.04 -5.23 -14.99
N VAL A 143 -3.40 -5.24 -13.69
CA VAL A 143 -3.38 -6.43 -12.85
C VAL A 143 -4.32 -7.51 -13.40
N LEU A 144 -5.53 -7.14 -13.79
CA LEU A 144 -6.50 -8.07 -14.35
C LEU A 144 -6.04 -8.60 -15.72
N LEU A 145 -5.52 -7.72 -16.58
CA LEU A 145 -4.96 -8.11 -17.89
C LEU A 145 -3.78 -9.07 -17.76
N HIS A 146 -2.90 -8.83 -16.79
CA HIS A 146 -1.80 -9.72 -16.45
C HIS A 146 -2.30 -11.07 -15.94
N GLY A 147 -3.31 -11.08 -15.07
CA GLY A 147 -3.94 -12.30 -14.57
C GLY A 147 -4.55 -13.16 -15.69
N GLU A 148 -5.13 -12.54 -16.73
CA GLU A 148 -5.60 -13.25 -17.93
C GLU A 148 -4.45 -13.87 -18.72
N LEU A 149 -3.34 -13.15 -18.89
CA LEU A 149 -2.13 -13.70 -19.52
C LEU A 149 -1.62 -14.92 -18.73
N GLN A 150 -1.48 -14.79 -17.41
CA GLN A 150 -1.02 -15.87 -16.54
C GLN A 150 -1.91 -17.12 -16.70
N LYS A 151 -3.23 -16.98 -16.66
CA LYS A 151 -4.18 -18.09 -16.84
C LYS A 151 -4.01 -18.79 -18.20
N LYS A 152 -3.75 -18.04 -19.28
CA LYS A 152 -3.50 -18.62 -20.61
C LYS A 152 -2.17 -19.39 -20.65
N VAL A 153 -1.14 -18.86 -20.02
CA VAL A 153 0.18 -19.50 -19.92
C VAL A 153 0.12 -20.76 -19.08
N ASP A 154 -0.59 -20.72 -17.95
CA ASP A 154 -0.79 -21.90 -17.09
C ASP A 154 -1.52 -23.02 -17.82
N LYS A 155 -2.58 -22.70 -18.57
CA LYS A 155 -3.28 -23.69 -19.42
C LYS A 155 -2.37 -24.30 -20.48
N LEU A 156 -1.51 -23.48 -21.10
CA LEU A 156 -0.55 -23.95 -22.11
C LEU A 156 0.47 -24.90 -21.47
N SER A 157 1.00 -24.58 -20.30
CA SER A 157 1.98 -25.41 -19.59
C SER A 157 1.42 -26.73 -19.07
N GLN A 158 0.14 -26.77 -18.74
CA GLN A 158 -0.56 -27.98 -18.27
C GLN A 158 -0.91 -28.94 -19.42
N ASN A 159 -0.95 -28.46 -20.66
CA ASN A 159 -1.34 -29.28 -21.82
C ASN A 159 -0.14 -30.06 -22.38
N ARG A 160 0.07 -31.26 -21.84
CA ARG A 160 1.17 -32.15 -22.25
C ARG A 160 1.04 -32.72 -23.67
N GLY A 161 -0.11 -32.55 -24.34
CA GLY A 161 -0.35 -33.02 -25.70
C GLY A 161 0.17 -32.07 -26.80
N ILE A 162 0.62 -30.87 -26.44
CA ILE A 162 1.10 -29.91 -27.42
C ILE A 162 2.61 -30.14 -27.65
N PRO A 163 3.04 -30.28 -28.95
CA PRO A 163 4.46 -30.33 -29.28
C PRO A 163 5.22 -29.10 -28.78
N ALA A 164 6.45 -29.29 -28.26
CA ALA A 164 7.24 -28.24 -27.62
C ALA A 164 7.41 -26.97 -28.52
N GLY A 165 7.66 -27.15 -29.81
CA GLY A 165 7.80 -26.01 -30.74
C GLY A 165 6.49 -25.19 -30.89
N ILE A 166 5.33 -25.85 -30.89
CA ILE A 166 4.04 -25.17 -30.95
C ILE A 166 3.75 -24.47 -29.63
N ALA A 167 4.06 -25.10 -28.49
CA ALA A 167 3.90 -24.50 -27.18
C ALA A 167 4.76 -23.23 -27.06
N GLN A 168 6.02 -23.28 -27.48
CA GLN A 168 6.92 -22.12 -27.46
C GLN A 168 6.43 -20.98 -28.36
N GLN A 169 5.97 -21.29 -29.58
CA GLN A 169 5.40 -20.29 -30.49
C GLN A 169 4.15 -19.65 -29.91
N THR A 170 3.25 -20.47 -29.33
CA THR A 170 2.04 -19.97 -28.69
C THR A 170 2.34 -19.06 -27.51
N LEU A 171 3.28 -19.42 -26.65
CA LEU A 171 3.75 -18.59 -25.54
C LEU A 171 4.28 -17.25 -26.03
N SER A 172 5.14 -17.27 -27.05
CA SER A 172 5.68 -16.06 -27.67
C SER A 172 4.59 -15.13 -28.21
N ASN A 173 3.57 -15.70 -28.86
CA ASN A 173 2.44 -14.93 -29.39
C ASN A 173 1.62 -14.29 -28.25
N LEU A 174 1.30 -15.03 -27.18
CA LEU A 174 0.59 -14.51 -26.01
C LEU A 174 1.33 -13.34 -25.36
N ILE A 175 2.63 -13.47 -25.16
CA ILE A 175 3.46 -12.41 -24.59
C ILE A 175 3.50 -11.19 -25.52
N ASN A 176 3.65 -11.39 -26.83
CA ASN A 176 3.70 -10.29 -27.79
C ASN A 176 2.35 -9.55 -27.91
N GLU A 177 1.22 -10.25 -27.88
CA GLU A 177 -0.11 -9.62 -27.83
C GLU A 177 -0.26 -8.75 -26.59
N TYR A 178 0.10 -9.29 -25.43
CA TYR A 178 0.08 -8.56 -24.16
C TYR A 178 0.96 -7.31 -24.23
N LYS A 179 2.25 -7.46 -24.63
CA LYS A 179 3.20 -6.36 -24.76
C LYS A 179 2.71 -5.27 -25.72
N ASN A 180 2.15 -5.64 -26.86
CA ASN A 180 1.65 -4.68 -27.84
C ASN A 180 0.48 -3.86 -27.29
N LYS A 181 -0.45 -4.51 -26.58
CA LYS A 181 -1.56 -3.81 -25.90
C LYS A 181 -1.05 -2.87 -24.81
N VAL A 182 -0.20 -3.36 -23.93
CA VAL A 182 0.33 -2.57 -22.80
C VAL A 182 1.18 -1.39 -23.28
N ARG A 183 2.03 -1.57 -24.30
CA ARG A 183 2.79 -0.48 -24.92
C ARG A 183 1.88 0.63 -25.41
N LYS A 184 0.85 0.27 -26.18
CA LYS A 184 -0.03 1.22 -26.84
C LYS A 184 -0.95 1.95 -25.86
N GLU A 185 -1.59 1.19 -24.96
CA GLU A 185 -2.71 1.70 -24.15
C GLU A 185 -2.27 2.24 -22.79
N TYR A 186 -1.08 1.85 -22.29
CA TYR A 186 -0.63 2.23 -20.95
C TYR A 186 0.72 2.94 -20.96
N ILE A 187 1.73 2.46 -21.73
CA ILE A 187 3.06 3.03 -21.66
C ILE A 187 3.20 4.29 -22.50
N PHE A 188 2.91 4.22 -23.81
CA PHE A 188 3.09 5.37 -24.70
C PHE A 188 1.93 6.35 -24.71
N SER A 189 0.76 5.97 -24.20
CA SER A 189 -0.39 6.87 -24.10
C SER A 189 -0.20 7.97 -23.05
N ALA A 190 0.45 7.64 -21.92
CA ALA A 190 0.73 8.57 -20.84
C ALA A 190 1.97 8.13 -20.04
N PRO A 191 3.18 8.31 -20.59
CA PRO A 191 4.41 7.76 -20.04
C PRO A 191 4.86 8.40 -18.71
N ASN A 192 4.29 9.54 -18.34
CA ASN A 192 4.54 10.24 -17.08
C ASN A 192 3.63 9.81 -15.91
N THR A 193 2.96 8.66 -16.02
CA THR A 193 2.03 8.17 -15.02
C THR A 193 2.57 6.99 -14.23
N THR A 194 2.05 6.81 -13.01
CA THR A 194 2.39 5.66 -12.16
C THR A 194 1.99 4.33 -12.79
N TYR A 195 0.87 4.27 -13.51
CA TYR A 195 0.48 3.04 -14.19
C TYR A 195 1.39 2.68 -15.38
N ALA A 196 1.99 3.65 -16.09
CA ALA A 196 2.99 3.37 -17.11
C ALA A 196 4.27 2.79 -16.48
N TYR A 197 4.71 3.36 -15.35
CA TYR A 197 5.80 2.80 -14.58
C TYR A 197 5.48 1.38 -14.08
N PHE A 198 4.32 1.17 -13.47
CA PHE A 198 3.87 -0.15 -13.00
C PHE A 198 3.87 -1.20 -14.10
N ALA A 199 3.46 -0.82 -15.32
CA ALA A 199 3.41 -1.73 -16.46
C ALA A 199 4.79 -2.28 -16.87
N LEU A 200 5.88 -1.51 -16.70
CA LEU A 200 7.25 -1.93 -17.08
C LEU A 200 7.78 -3.05 -16.20
N PHE A 201 7.38 -3.09 -14.92
CA PHE A 201 7.97 -4.00 -13.92
C PHE A 201 7.14 -5.26 -13.66
N GLN A 202 6.14 -5.53 -14.51
CA GLN A 202 5.39 -6.77 -14.41
C GLN A 202 6.22 -7.98 -14.86
N THR A 203 6.05 -9.08 -14.13
CA THR A 203 6.78 -10.33 -14.39
C THR A 203 5.81 -11.46 -14.71
N LEU A 204 6.25 -12.40 -15.54
CA LEU A 204 5.54 -13.64 -15.84
C LEU A 204 6.44 -14.82 -15.43
N ASN A 205 5.99 -15.64 -14.48
CA ASN A 205 6.78 -16.74 -13.92
C ASN A 205 8.19 -16.33 -13.46
N GLY A 206 8.33 -15.12 -12.88
CA GLY A 206 9.59 -14.58 -12.36
C GLY A 206 10.48 -13.88 -13.39
N TYR A 207 10.11 -13.86 -14.67
CA TYR A 207 10.83 -13.15 -15.71
C TYR A 207 10.14 -11.83 -16.07
N MET A 208 10.90 -10.78 -16.31
CA MET A 208 10.34 -9.49 -16.76
C MET A 208 9.64 -9.66 -18.12
N ILE A 209 8.41 -9.15 -18.22
CA ILE A 209 7.68 -9.13 -19.50
C ILE A 209 8.31 -8.11 -20.45
N PHE A 210 8.64 -6.92 -19.93
CA PHE A 210 9.43 -5.90 -20.62
C PHE A 210 10.88 -6.00 -20.15
N ASP A 211 11.75 -6.56 -20.96
CA ASP A 211 13.16 -6.76 -20.63
C ASP A 211 14.05 -5.86 -21.51
N PRO A 212 14.56 -4.73 -20.96
CA PRO A 212 15.40 -3.81 -21.71
C PRO A 212 16.78 -4.39 -22.06
N MET A 213 17.21 -5.47 -21.39
CA MET A 213 18.49 -6.12 -21.69
C MET A 213 18.37 -7.08 -22.86
N ALA A 214 17.20 -7.69 -23.04
CA ALA A 214 16.98 -8.69 -24.09
C ALA A 214 16.30 -8.13 -25.34
N ASN A 215 15.58 -7.01 -25.27
CA ASN A 215 14.76 -6.50 -26.36
C ASN A 215 14.91 -4.98 -26.56
N LYS A 216 15.37 -4.57 -27.75
CA LYS A 216 15.57 -3.16 -28.12
C LYS A 216 14.28 -2.33 -28.11
N ASP A 217 13.11 -2.93 -28.38
CA ASP A 217 11.85 -2.20 -28.33
C ASP A 217 11.38 -1.98 -26.88
N ASP A 218 11.79 -2.84 -25.97
CA ASP A 218 11.52 -2.64 -24.54
C ASP A 218 12.37 -1.49 -23.98
N ILE A 219 13.63 -1.32 -24.44
CA ILE A 219 14.44 -0.13 -24.08
C ILE A 219 13.68 1.17 -24.38
N LYS A 220 12.96 1.25 -25.50
CA LYS A 220 12.17 2.43 -25.86
C LYS A 220 11.04 2.71 -24.85
N CYS A 221 10.42 1.65 -24.31
CA CYS A 221 9.39 1.77 -23.28
C CYS A 221 9.98 2.35 -22.00
N PHE A 222 11.11 1.83 -21.52
CA PHE A 222 11.80 2.34 -20.34
C PHE A 222 12.28 3.78 -20.55
N ALA A 223 12.88 4.09 -21.70
CA ALA A 223 13.36 5.43 -22.02
C ALA A 223 12.21 6.45 -22.04
N ALA A 224 11.05 6.10 -22.63
CA ALA A 224 9.89 6.97 -22.68
C ALA A 224 9.35 7.30 -21.28
N VAL A 225 9.19 6.28 -20.44
CA VAL A 225 8.69 6.45 -19.08
C VAL A 225 9.69 7.20 -18.21
N ALA A 226 10.96 6.80 -18.20
CA ALA A 226 12.00 7.45 -17.40
C ALA A 226 12.18 8.93 -17.78
N THR A 227 12.22 9.26 -19.07
CA THR A 227 12.33 10.65 -19.53
C THR A 227 11.11 11.47 -19.13
N SER A 228 9.91 10.91 -19.29
CA SER A 228 8.68 11.62 -18.99
C SER A 228 8.48 11.84 -17.49
N LEU A 229 8.80 10.83 -16.66
CA LEU A 229 8.78 10.97 -15.21
C LEU A 229 9.81 11.95 -14.70
N ASN A 230 11.06 11.89 -15.22
CA ASN A 230 12.09 12.85 -14.83
C ASN A 230 11.73 14.31 -15.18
N ASN A 231 11.05 14.52 -16.32
CA ASN A 231 10.58 15.86 -16.69
C ASN A 231 9.42 16.33 -15.79
N THR A 232 8.58 15.42 -15.32
CA THR A 232 7.40 15.75 -14.46
C THR A 232 7.80 15.85 -12.99
N TYR A 233 8.71 14.99 -12.53
CA TYR A 233 9.15 14.86 -11.14
C TYR A 233 10.68 14.84 -11.06
N PRO A 234 11.38 15.97 -11.32
CA PRO A 234 12.85 16.01 -11.46
C PRO A 234 13.60 15.70 -10.16
N HIS A 235 12.93 15.66 -9.04
CA HIS A 235 13.52 15.37 -7.73
C HIS A 235 13.02 14.03 -7.14
N ALA A 236 12.34 13.19 -7.92
CA ALA A 236 11.92 11.88 -7.47
C ALA A 236 13.11 10.90 -7.39
N ASP A 237 13.19 10.12 -6.32
CA ASP A 237 14.28 9.15 -6.08
C ASP A 237 14.15 7.84 -6.90
N ARG A 238 13.18 7.73 -7.81
CA ARG A 238 12.87 6.53 -8.62
C ARG A 238 13.16 6.72 -10.08
#